data_fe040ef6ae9a0c0027df207bfb5a7472
#
_entry.id   fe040ef6ae9a0c0027df207bfb5a7472
#
_cell.length_a   1.000
_cell.length_b   1.000
_cell.length_c   1.000
_cell.angle_alpha   90.00
_cell.angle_beta   90.00
_cell.angle_gamma   90.00
#
_symmetry.space_group_name_H-M   'P 1'
#
loop_
_entity.id
_entity.type
_entity.pdbx_description
1 polymer ?
#
loop_
_entity_poly.entity_id
_entity_poly.type
_entity_poly.pdbx_seq_one_letter_code
_entity_poly.pdbx_strand_id
1 'polypeptide(L)'
;MYINGQWVKSQSMKTYMDYSPVNDANYAEIYDADRNDMQQAIDAAHKAFPAWAALSPEERADYLLKVADALEKNGDEISKHLIEEIGSWVGKSKADLTTSIAFWRAGAKIPFMVEDEILTSPIGKKSMVKRSPLGVVSVITPWNVPLNLSSRTTSGILAVGNTVVLKPSEESPITGGIVLAKAFEDAGVPPGVFNVVTCSRKHVAEVGDEMVSNPLIKAISFIGSTTIGRQIATKAGSLFKKTSMELGGKDALIVMDDADISKAVTAAAFGAFFHAGQICIGTKRIYVDQKIATEFTNRFVAKTKALGIGDVRDFAKPIGPLINPAALEKIKQQLNDAIDKGASVLAGGKHEGLYFEPTILTNVTKEMDTYGNETFGPIVAIYPYTTIAEALQEINAVDYGLSGAVMAGSDEKAMKVAMQMESGMCHVNDGTIYGEPLAPFGGMKNSGMGRYGGKASVDSFTQQRWITVEQGTRHYPPMFNE
;
A
#
# COMPACT_ATOMS: atom_id res chain seq x y z
N MET A 1 7.49 6.92 20.63
CA MET A 1 7.03 5.55 20.30
C MET A 1 5.87 5.17 21.21
N TYR A 2 5.08 4.19 20.82
CA TYR A 2 3.96 3.66 21.59
C TYR A 2 4.12 2.16 21.78
N ILE A 3 4.43 1.71 22.98
CA ILE A 3 4.71 0.32 23.30
C ILE A 3 3.94 -0.10 24.53
N ASN A 4 3.26 -1.24 24.46
CA ASN A 4 2.48 -1.81 25.57
C ASN A 4 1.47 -0.84 26.18
N GLY A 5 0.76 -0.06 25.35
CA GLY A 5 -0.23 0.91 25.79
C GLY A 5 0.34 2.19 26.42
N GLN A 6 1.64 2.45 26.26
CA GLN A 6 2.32 3.60 26.85
C GLN A 6 3.15 4.36 25.83
N TRP A 7 3.21 5.69 25.99
CA TRP A 7 4.13 6.55 25.27
C TRP A 7 5.52 6.45 25.90
N VAL A 8 6.49 5.94 25.13
CA VAL A 8 7.84 5.70 25.62
C VAL A 8 8.88 6.44 24.78
N LYS A 9 9.99 6.78 25.43
CA LYS A 9 11.21 7.27 24.79
C LYS A 9 12.04 6.07 24.31
N SER A 10 12.95 6.27 23.34
CA SER A 10 13.95 5.26 23.04
C SER A 10 14.88 5.05 24.23
N GLN A 11 15.29 3.80 24.47
CA GLN A 11 16.27 3.47 25.52
C GLN A 11 17.60 4.19 25.30
N SER A 12 17.98 4.40 24.03
CA SER A 12 19.16 5.15 23.65
C SER A 12 19.04 6.65 23.86
N MET A 13 17.84 7.18 24.11
CA MET A 13 17.49 8.61 24.16
C MET A 13 17.84 9.39 22.88
N LYS A 14 18.17 8.70 21.79
CA LYS A 14 18.44 9.33 20.48
C LYS A 14 17.15 9.77 19.82
N THR A 15 17.29 10.81 19.01
CA THR A 15 16.21 11.37 18.20
C THR A 15 16.69 11.60 16.76
N TYR A 16 15.76 11.78 15.86
CA TYR A 16 16.02 12.28 14.52
C TYR A 16 14.97 13.34 14.17
N MET A 17 15.29 14.17 13.20
CA MET A 17 14.40 15.23 12.75
C MET A 17 13.52 14.72 11.61
N ASP A 18 12.23 14.95 11.73
CA ASP A 18 11.25 14.85 10.66
C ASP A 18 11.14 16.21 9.98
N TYR A 19 11.13 16.24 8.64
CA TYR A 19 11.17 17.45 7.83
C TYR A 19 9.90 17.60 7.00
N SER A 20 9.40 18.83 6.92
CA SER A 20 8.31 19.16 6.01
C SER A 20 8.82 19.40 4.58
N PRO A 21 8.36 18.62 3.58
CA PRO A 21 8.74 18.86 2.19
C PRO A 21 8.09 20.12 1.59
N VAL A 22 7.13 20.74 2.29
CA VAL A 22 6.42 21.93 1.83
C VAL A 22 7.32 23.16 1.86
N ASN A 23 8.18 23.26 2.87
CA ASN A 23 9.04 24.43 3.12
C ASN A 23 10.45 24.07 3.60
N ASP A 24 10.82 22.80 3.56
CA ASP A 24 12.12 22.27 4.02
C ASP A 24 12.45 22.64 5.48
N ALA A 25 11.39 22.78 6.31
CA ALA A 25 11.56 23.11 7.72
C ALA A 25 11.55 21.88 8.62
N ASN A 26 12.20 22.00 9.78
CA ASN A 26 12.08 21.05 10.86
C ASN A 26 10.61 20.96 11.30
N TYR A 27 10.03 19.77 11.22
CA TYR A 27 8.63 19.56 11.56
C TYR A 27 8.46 19.00 12.97
N ALA A 28 9.16 17.91 13.27
CA ALA A 28 9.10 17.29 14.58
C ALA A 28 10.40 16.56 14.93
N GLU A 29 10.71 16.48 16.22
CA GLU A 29 11.78 15.65 16.75
C GLU A 29 11.20 14.30 17.20
N ILE A 30 11.70 13.22 16.61
CA ILE A 30 11.16 11.86 16.76
C ILE A 30 12.19 10.97 17.47
N TYR A 31 11.77 10.16 18.43
CA TYR A 31 12.65 9.19 19.07
C TYR A 31 13.12 8.13 18.07
N ASP A 32 14.42 7.85 18.07
CA ASP A 32 15.12 6.95 17.18
C ASP A 32 15.36 5.60 17.87
N ALA A 33 14.51 4.63 17.55
CA ALA A 33 14.60 3.29 18.12
C ALA A 33 15.83 2.52 17.64
N ASP A 34 16.32 1.66 18.51
CA ASP A 34 17.29 0.61 18.19
C ASP A 34 16.63 -0.79 18.21
N ARG A 35 17.47 -1.83 18.08
CA ARG A 35 17.05 -3.24 18.16
C ARG A 35 16.33 -3.58 19.47
N ASN A 36 16.75 -3.00 20.61
CA ASN A 36 16.18 -3.32 21.91
C ASN A 36 14.78 -2.76 22.08
N ASP A 37 14.53 -1.53 21.57
CA ASP A 37 13.20 -0.93 21.56
C ASP A 37 12.23 -1.78 20.72
N MET A 38 12.70 -2.28 19.56
CA MET A 38 11.92 -3.17 18.70
C MET A 38 11.62 -4.51 19.38
N GLN A 39 12.62 -5.12 20.04
CA GLN A 39 12.43 -6.34 20.81
C GLN A 39 11.38 -6.14 21.91
N GLN A 40 11.42 -5.04 22.65
CA GLN A 40 10.43 -4.71 23.68
C GLN A 40 9.00 -4.63 23.11
N ALA A 41 8.84 -4.03 21.92
CA ALA A 41 7.54 -3.96 21.26
C ALA A 41 7.03 -5.34 20.82
N ILE A 42 7.93 -6.19 20.30
CA ILE A 42 7.61 -7.57 19.91
C ILE A 42 7.21 -8.40 21.13
N ASP A 43 7.91 -8.28 22.25
CA ASP A 43 7.59 -9.00 23.49
C ASP A 43 6.22 -8.57 24.05
N ALA A 44 5.91 -7.26 24.01
CA ALA A 44 4.62 -6.74 24.40
C ALA A 44 3.50 -7.30 23.51
N ALA A 45 3.70 -7.32 22.19
CA ALA A 45 2.74 -7.87 21.24
C ALA A 45 2.53 -9.38 21.45
N HIS A 46 3.59 -10.12 21.70
CA HIS A 46 3.53 -11.57 21.99
C HIS A 46 2.75 -11.85 23.27
N LYS A 47 3.00 -11.09 24.33
CA LYS A 47 2.30 -11.21 25.60
C LYS A 47 0.80 -10.91 25.50
N ALA A 48 0.42 -9.93 24.66
CA ALA A 48 -0.98 -9.54 24.46
C ALA A 48 -1.75 -10.51 23.56
N PHE A 49 -1.06 -11.24 22.68
CA PHE A 49 -1.66 -12.07 21.64
C PHE A 49 -2.71 -13.09 22.15
N PRO A 50 -2.46 -13.92 23.18
CA PRO A 50 -3.43 -14.93 23.60
C PRO A 50 -4.78 -14.32 24.02
N ALA A 51 -4.76 -13.23 24.76
CA ALA A 51 -5.98 -12.57 25.22
C ALA A 51 -6.74 -11.91 24.05
N TRP A 52 -6.03 -11.24 23.12
CA TRP A 52 -6.63 -10.64 21.94
C TRP A 52 -7.23 -11.68 20.98
N ALA A 53 -6.52 -12.80 20.75
CA ALA A 53 -6.96 -13.89 19.90
C ALA A 53 -8.21 -14.62 20.45
N ALA A 54 -8.39 -14.60 21.78
CA ALA A 54 -9.52 -15.23 22.46
C ALA A 54 -10.80 -14.37 22.45
N LEU A 55 -10.72 -13.08 22.10
CA LEU A 55 -11.92 -12.22 21.98
C LEU A 55 -12.86 -12.73 20.90
N SER A 56 -14.17 -12.55 21.13
CA SER A 56 -15.18 -12.83 20.11
C SER A 56 -15.03 -11.95 18.86
N PRO A 57 -15.61 -12.33 17.72
CA PRO A 57 -15.68 -11.47 16.54
C PRO A 57 -16.27 -10.09 16.84
N GLU A 58 -17.32 -10.03 17.66
CA GLU A 58 -18.03 -8.81 18.07
C GLU A 58 -17.15 -7.89 18.89
N GLU A 59 -16.41 -8.43 19.87
CA GLU A 59 -15.51 -7.65 20.72
C GLU A 59 -14.39 -7.04 19.90
N ARG A 60 -13.76 -7.79 18.98
CA ARG A 60 -12.74 -7.25 18.08
C ARG A 60 -13.31 -6.18 17.16
N ALA A 61 -14.50 -6.41 16.58
CA ALA A 61 -15.18 -5.44 15.72
C ALA A 61 -15.45 -4.12 16.45
N ASP A 62 -15.90 -4.17 17.71
CA ASP A 62 -16.17 -3.00 18.54
C ASP A 62 -14.90 -2.13 18.74
N TYR A 63 -13.76 -2.76 19.04
CA TYR A 63 -12.47 -2.01 19.13
C TYR A 63 -12.10 -1.34 17.81
N LEU A 64 -12.26 -2.02 16.67
CA LEU A 64 -11.93 -1.45 15.37
C LEU A 64 -12.84 -0.27 15.01
N LEU A 65 -14.12 -0.32 15.37
CA LEU A 65 -15.05 0.80 15.21
C LEU A 65 -14.65 1.99 16.09
N LYS A 66 -14.26 1.76 17.34
CA LYS A 66 -13.78 2.82 18.24
C LYS A 66 -12.51 3.49 17.71
N VAL A 67 -11.60 2.75 17.07
CA VAL A 67 -10.43 3.33 16.38
C VAL A 67 -10.87 4.23 15.22
N ALA A 68 -11.86 3.82 14.42
CA ALA A 68 -12.43 4.65 13.36
C ALA A 68 -13.02 5.96 13.92
N ASP A 69 -13.78 5.88 15.00
CA ASP A 69 -14.41 7.04 15.64
C ASP A 69 -13.36 8.00 16.24
N ALA A 70 -12.28 7.46 16.80
CA ALA A 70 -11.16 8.26 17.33
C ALA A 70 -10.42 9.02 16.20
N LEU A 71 -10.21 8.39 15.04
CA LEU A 71 -9.64 9.06 13.85
C LEU A 71 -10.57 10.15 13.32
N GLU A 72 -11.87 9.89 13.25
CA GLU A 72 -12.87 10.86 12.78
C GLU A 72 -12.91 12.10 13.70
N LYS A 73 -12.90 11.88 15.02
CA LYS A 73 -12.90 12.95 16.04
C LYS A 73 -11.70 13.90 15.92
N ASN A 74 -10.53 13.38 15.55
CA ASN A 74 -9.29 14.14 15.45
C ASN A 74 -8.95 14.54 13.98
N GLY A 75 -9.93 14.49 13.08
CA GLY A 75 -9.71 14.57 11.64
C GLY A 75 -9.02 15.84 11.13
N ASP A 76 -9.35 17.01 11.71
CA ASP A 76 -8.75 18.28 11.30
C ASP A 76 -7.24 18.35 11.64
N GLU A 77 -6.85 17.84 12.81
CA GLU A 77 -5.45 17.78 13.22
C GLU A 77 -4.66 16.78 12.37
N ILE A 78 -5.25 15.61 12.13
CA ILE A 78 -4.66 14.58 11.26
C ILE A 78 -4.44 15.12 9.85
N SER A 79 -5.42 15.84 9.30
CA SER A 79 -5.32 16.45 7.96
C SER A 79 -4.18 17.47 7.89
N LYS A 80 -3.96 18.27 8.94
CA LYS A 80 -2.82 19.20 9.04
C LYS A 80 -1.48 18.44 9.05
N HIS A 81 -1.39 17.37 9.84
CA HIS A 81 -0.18 16.54 9.84
C HIS A 81 0.11 15.94 8.46
N LEU A 82 -0.87 15.42 7.73
CA LEU A 82 -0.69 14.91 6.37
C LEU A 82 -0.18 15.99 5.40
N ILE A 83 -0.65 17.23 5.53
CA ILE A 83 -0.19 18.35 4.70
C ILE A 83 1.27 18.67 5.00
N GLU A 84 1.61 18.84 6.27
CA GLU A 84 2.94 19.31 6.67
C GLU A 84 4.01 18.22 6.55
N GLU A 85 3.72 16.98 6.97
CA GLU A 85 4.70 15.90 7.06
C GLU A 85 5.08 15.33 5.68
N ILE A 86 4.10 15.21 4.77
CA ILE A 86 4.33 14.55 3.47
C ILE A 86 4.00 15.44 2.26
N GLY A 87 3.74 16.71 2.45
CA GLY A 87 3.35 17.59 1.35
C GLY A 87 2.03 17.18 0.68
N SER A 88 1.09 16.60 1.43
CA SER A 88 -0.20 16.18 0.90
C SER A 88 -1.05 17.39 0.55
N TRP A 89 -1.55 17.45 -0.69
CA TRP A 89 -2.54 18.47 -1.04
C TRP A 89 -3.78 18.37 -0.15
N VAL A 90 -4.35 19.52 0.22
CA VAL A 90 -5.52 19.59 1.16
C VAL A 90 -6.69 18.69 0.73
N GLY A 91 -6.94 18.55 -0.58
CA GLY A 91 -7.95 17.62 -1.10
C GLY A 91 -7.58 16.15 -0.87
N LYS A 92 -6.29 15.80 -1.04
CA LYS A 92 -5.76 14.45 -0.78
C LYS A 92 -5.78 14.14 0.72
N SER A 93 -5.37 15.07 1.59
CA SER A 93 -5.35 14.83 3.05
C SER A 93 -6.72 14.45 3.59
N LYS A 94 -7.78 15.13 3.12
CA LYS A 94 -9.17 14.78 3.45
C LYS A 94 -9.59 13.42 2.91
N ALA A 95 -9.22 13.09 1.66
CA ALA A 95 -9.51 11.79 1.07
C ALA A 95 -8.77 10.65 1.80
N ASP A 96 -7.49 10.85 2.16
CA ASP A 96 -6.70 9.88 2.92
C ASP A 96 -7.31 9.60 4.30
N LEU A 97 -7.76 10.62 5.01
CA LEU A 97 -8.46 10.47 6.28
C LEU A 97 -9.76 9.69 6.12
N THR A 98 -10.61 10.11 5.17
CA THR A 98 -11.91 9.46 4.92
C THR A 98 -11.74 7.98 4.57
N THR A 99 -10.79 7.66 3.70
CA THR A 99 -10.52 6.27 3.30
C THR A 99 -9.89 5.48 4.44
N SER A 100 -9.03 6.08 5.27
CA SER A 100 -8.47 5.43 6.46
C SER A 100 -9.55 5.03 7.46
N ILE A 101 -10.49 5.93 7.76
CA ILE A 101 -11.66 5.64 8.60
C ILE A 101 -12.50 4.50 7.99
N ALA A 102 -12.71 4.53 6.66
CA ALA A 102 -13.44 3.48 5.96
C ALA A 102 -12.75 2.10 6.08
N PHE A 103 -11.41 2.03 6.09
CA PHE A 103 -10.69 0.77 6.32
C PHE A 103 -10.95 0.21 7.71
N TRP A 104 -11.00 1.03 8.75
CA TRP A 104 -11.32 0.57 10.11
C TRP A 104 -12.76 0.09 10.23
N ARG A 105 -13.73 0.85 9.68
CA ARG A 105 -15.15 0.47 9.66
C ARG A 105 -15.40 -0.80 8.86
N ALA A 106 -14.73 -0.97 7.73
CA ALA A 106 -14.79 -2.19 6.94
C ALA A 106 -14.04 -3.35 7.61
N GLY A 107 -12.90 -3.05 8.25
CA GLY A 107 -12.12 -4.00 9.05
C GLY A 107 -12.96 -4.67 10.14
N ALA A 108 -13.89 -3.95 10.76
CA ALA A 108 -14.82 -4.47 11.75
C ALA A 108 -15.78 -5.57 11.21
N LYS A 109 -15.89 -5.71 9.89
CA LYS A 109 -16.67 -6.79 9.26
C LYS A 109 -15.83 -8.07 9.05
N ILE A 110 -14.51 -7.97 9.03
CA ILE A 110 -13.60 -9.08 8.72
C ILE A 110 -13.65 -10.21 9.77
N PRO A 111 -13.80 -9.96 11.10
CA PRO A 111 -13.91 -11.04 12.07
C PRO A 111 -15.01 -12.06 11.75
N PHE A 112 -16.10 -11.59 11.13
CA PHE A 112 -17.26 -12.42 10.73
C PHE A 112 -17.04 -13.15 9.39
N MET A 113 -15.93 -12.91 8.70
CA MET A 113 -15.54 -13.61 7.47
C MET A 113 -14.60 -14.80 7.76
N VAL A 114 -14.22 -15.00 9.02
CA VAL A 114 -13.41 -16.15 9.44
C VAL A 114 -14.33 -17.33 9.63
N GLU A 115 -14.36 -18.23 8.65
CA GLU A 115 -15.25 -19.39 8.62
C GLU A 115 -14.45 -20.68 8.86
N ASP A 116 -15.03 -21.57 9.68
CA ASP A 116 -14.61 -22.97 9.78
C ASP A 116 -15.30 -23.77 8.67
N GLU A 117 -14.61 -24.74 8.10
CA GLU A 117 -15.13 -25.59 7.04
C GLU A 117 -15.35 -27.01 7.57
N ILE A 118 -16.54 -27.59 7.32
CA ILE A 118 -16.82 -28.98 7.59
C ILE A 118 -16.69 -29.77 6.28
N LEU A 119 -15.76 -30.73 6.29
CA LEU A 119 -15.49 -31.57 5.12
C LEU A 119 -16.28 -32.88 5.20
N THR A 120 -16.75 -33.35 4.05
CA THR A 120 -17.31 -34.71 3.94
C THR A 120 -16.21 -35.74 4.14
N SER A 121 -16.37 -36.66 5.10
CA SER A 121 -15.44 -37.75 5.36
C SER A 121 -16.03 -39.08 4.92
N PRO A 122 -15.40 -39.83 4.01
CA PRO A 122 -15.91 -41.12 3.53
C PRO A 122 -15.76 -42.26 4.55
N ILE A 123 -15.00 -42.06 5.62
CA ILE A 123 -14.67 -43.11 6.62
C ILE A 123 -15.29 -42.86 7.99
N GLY A 124 -16.45 -42.20 8.05
CA GLY A 124 -17.20 -42.02 9.29
C GLY A 124 -16.53 -41.13 10.35
N LYS A 125 -15.61 -40.25 9.93
CA LYS A 125 -15.00 -39.25 10.81
C LYS A 125 -15.73 -37.92 10.68
N LYS A 126 -15.82 -37.19 11.78
CA LYS A 126 -16.08 -35.75 11.70
C LYS A 126 -14.77 -35.05 11.28
N SER A 127 -14.77 -34.37 10.15
CA SER A 127 -13.61 -33.70 9.57
C SER A 127 -13.90 -32.21 9.45
N MET A 128 -13.00 -31.35 9.96
CA MET A 128 -13.18 -29.91 9.95
C MET A 128 -11.86 -29.19 9.71
N VAL A 129 -11.92 -28.06 9.04
CA VAL A 129 -10.80 -27.12 8.90
C VAL A 129 -11.12 -25.89 9.75
N LYS A 130 -10.25 -25.61 10.71
CA LYS A 130 -10.32 -24.41 11.54
C LYS A 130 -9.30 -23.39 11.12
N ARG A 131 -9.70 -22.11 11.14
CA ARG A 131 -8.78 -20.99 10.95
C ARG A 131 -8.39 -20.41 12.30
N SER A 132 -7.10 -20.08 12.47
CA SER A 132 -6.57 -19.43 13.66
C SER A 132 -5.61 -18.30 13.29
N PRO A 133 -5.52 -17.23 14.09
CA PRO A 133 -4.53 -16.19 13.89
C PRO A 133 -3.11 -16.73 13.98
N LEU A 134 -2.16 -16.04 13.34
CA LEU A 134 -0.76 -16.45 13.27
C LEU A 134 0.00 -16.12 14.57
N GLY A 135 -0.26 -14.95 15.17
CA GLY A 135 0.48 -14.43 16.31
C GLY A 135 0.84 -12.97 16.14
N VAL A 136 2.11 -12.63 16.40
CA VAL A 136 2.63 -11.28 16.17
C VAL A 136 2.93 -11.07 14.68
N VAL A 137 2.43 -9.98 14.12
CA VAL A 137 2.70 -9.56 12.74
C VAL A 137 3.49 -8.27 12.75
N SER A 138 4.64 -8.25 12.09
CA SER A 138 5.35 -7.01 11.78
C SER A 138 4.74 -6.32 10.58
N VAL A 139 4.53 -5.00 10.70
CA VAL A 139 3.97 -4.14 9.66
C VAL A 139 4.95 -3.01 9.37
N ILE A 140 5.36 -2.89 8.11
CA ILE A 140 6.26 -1.83 7.65
C ILE A 140 5.55 -1.07 6.54
N THR A 141 5.37 0.24 6.70
CA THR A 141 4.58 1.07 5.79
C THR A 141 5.37 2.25 5.24
N PRO A 142 5.06 2.69 3.99
CA PRO A 142 5.73 3.81 3.34
C PRO A 142 5.10 5.14 3.75
N TRP A 143 5.68 6.22 3.19
CA TRP A 143 5.34 7.61 3.51
C TRP A 143 4.29 8.25 2.59
N ASN A 144 4.00 7.69 1.40
CA ASN A 144 3.24 8.41 0.37
C ASN A 144 1.73 8.54 0.64
N VAL A 145 1.13 7.53 1.29
CA VAL A 145 -0.26 7.54 1.78
C VAL A 145 -0.29 6.91 3.18
N PRO A 146 0.44 7.49 4.14
CA PRO A 146 0.90 6.79 5.34
C PRO A 146 -0.26 6.31 6.23
N LEU A 147 -1.21 7.16 6.56
CA LEU A 147 -2.35 6.81 7.41
C LEU A 147 -3.22 5.73 6.77
N ASN A 148 -3.48 5.85 5.46
CA ASN A 148 -4.30 4.91 4.72
C ASN A 148 -3.66 3.53 4.64
N LEU A 149 -2.37 3.46 4.28
CA LEU A 149 -1.67 2.19 4.12
C LEU A 149 -1.45 1.48 5.46
N SER A 150 -1.17 2.22 6.53
CA SER A 150 -1.11 1.66 7.88
C SER A 150 -2.49 1.17 8.34
N SER A 151 -3.57 1.91 8.07
CA SER A 151 -4.94 1.50 8.39
C SER A 151 -5.38 0.27 7.60
N ARG A 152 -5.13 0.24 6.28
CA ARG A 152 -5.47 -0.88 5.40
C ARG A 152 -4.86 -2.19 5.87
N THR A 153 -3.57 -2.17 6.20
CA THR A 153 -2.86 -3.38 6.63
C THR A 153 -3.26 -3.80 8.03
N THR A 154 -3.24 -2.86 8.97
CA THR A 154 -3.40 -3.14 10.40
C THR A 154 -4.81 -3.58 10.75
N SER A 155 -5.85 -2.96 10.14
CA SER A 155 -7.24 -3.30 10.43
C SER A 155 -7.56 -4.77 10.14
N GLY A 156 -7.14 -5.30 8.99
CA GLY A 156 -7.35 -6.70 8.64
C GLY A 156 -6.56 -7.68 9.50
N ILE A 157 -5.32 -7.33 9.87
CA ILE A 157 -4.45 -8.16 10.73
C ILE A 157 -5.05 -8.30 12.13
N LEU A 158 -5.48 -7.20 12.74
CA LEU A 158 -6.09 -7.18 14.07
C LEU A 158 -7.48 -7.85 14.08
N ALA A 159 -8.25 -7.63 13.01
CA ALA A 159 -9.59 -8.20 12.85
C ALA A 159 -9.61 -9.72 12.99
N VAL A 160 -8.60 -10.40 12.44
CA VAL A 160 -8.50 -11.86 12.50
C VAL A 160 -7.82 -12.38 13.78
N GLY A 161 -7.50 -11.49 14.75
CA GLY A 161 -7.00 -11.85 16.08
C GLY A 161 -5.49 -11.87 16.25
N ASN A 162 -4.70 -11.32 15.30
CA ASN A 162 -3.25 -11.11 15.46
C ASN A 162 -2.96 -9.85 16.27
N THR A 163 -1.75 -9.71 16.78
CA THR A 163 -1.19 -8.48 17.35
C THR A 163 -0.17 -7.87 16.38
N VAL A 164 0.08 -6.56 16.52
CA VAL A 164 0.86 -5.79 15.54
C VAL A 164 2.01 -5.03 16.19
N VAL A 165 3.16 -5.07 15.51
CA VAL A 165 4.25 -4.11 15.69
C VAL A 165 4.43 -3.36 14.38
N LEU A 166 4.10 -2.07 14.38
CA LEU A 166 4.16 -1.17 13.22
C LEU A 166 5.43 -0.33 13.25
N LYS A 167 6.18 -0.36 12.14
CA LYS A 167 7.23 0.60 11.84
C LYS A 167 6.79 1.47 10.66
N PRO A 168 6.39 2.73 10.88
CA PRO A 168 6.14 3.67 9.79
C PRO A 168 7.44 4.08 9.10
N SER A 169 7.35 4.67 7.92
CA SER A 169 8.50 5.29 7.28
C SER A 169 9.11 6.38 8.15
N GLU A 170 10.41 6.58 8.05
CA GLU A 170 11.13 7.69 8.66
C GLU A 170 10.69 9.08 8.13
N GLU A 171 10.10 9.11 6.93
CA GLU A 171 9.56 10.32 6.29
C GLU A 171 8.10 10.62 6.68
N SER A 172 7.47 9.74 7.48
CA SER A 172 6.08 9.90 7.94
C SER A 172 5.81 9.20 9.26
N PRO A 173 6.63 9.45 10.30
CA PRO A 173 6.47 8.79 11.59
C PRO A 173 5.16 9.17 12.29
N ILE A 174 4.70 10.40 12.11
CA ILE A 174 3.50 10.92 12.75
C ILE A 174 2.27 10.33 12.08
N THR A 175 2.08 10.60 10.79
CA THR A 175 0.86 10.19 10.07
C THR A 175 0.82 8.70 9.75
N GLY A 176 1.97 8.05 9.63
CA GLY A 176 2.06 6.60 9.41
C GLY A 176 1.95 5.75 10.68
N GLY A 177 2.18 6.33 11.87
CA GLY A 177 2.25 5.57 13.12
C GLY A 177 1.68 6.26 14.35
N ILE A 178 2.19 7.44 14.71
CA ILE A 178 1.86 8.11 15.99
C ILE A 178 0.37 8.48 16.06
N VAL A 179 -0.22 8.96 14.96
CA VAL A 179 -1.66 9.25 14.86
C VAL A 179 -2.50 8.01 15.13
N LEU A 180 -2.11 6.87 14.56
CA LEU A 180 -2.79 5.61 14.83
C LEU A 180 -2.62 5.19 16.30
N ALA A 181 -1.42 5.28 16.87
CA ALA A 181 -1.19 4.97 18.28
C ALA A 181 -2.11 5.80 19.20
N LYS A 182 -2.30 7.08 18.89
CA LYS A 182 -3.24 7.93 19.61
C LYS A 182 -4.68 7.47 19.48
N ALA A 183 -5.10 7.07 18.28
CA ALA A 183 -6.43 6.53 18.05
C ALA A 183 -6.67 5.20 18.80
N PHE A 184 -5.64 4.35 18.92
CA PHE A 184 -5.71 3.11 19.71
C PHE A 184 -5.79 3.36 21.22
N GLU A 185 -5.05 4.34 21.72
CA GLU A 185 -5.16 4.80 23.12
C GLU A 185 -6.58 5.30 23.42
N ASP A 186 -7.10 6.20 22.57
CA ASP A 186 -8.45 6.79 22.72
C ASP A 186 -9.57 5.74 22.60
N ALA A 187 -9.37 4.71 21.79
CA ALA A 187 -10.29 3.58 21.63
C ALA A 187 -10.24 2.58 22.80
N GLY A 188 -9.28 2.71 23.71
CA GLY A 188 -9.09 1.80 24.84
C GLY A 188 -8.70 0.38 24.42
N VAL A 189 -7.98 0.23 23.33
CA VAL A 189 -7.47 -1.09 22.88
C VAL A 189 -6.50 -1.64 23.93
N PRO A 190 -6.56 -2.93 24.28
CA PRO A 190 -5.71 -3.51 25.31
C PRO A 190 -4.21 -3.29 25.05
N PRO A 191 -3.42 -2.99 26.11
CA PRO A 191 -1.97 -2.81 25.99
C PRO A 191 -1.28 -3.96 25.26
N GLY A 192 -0.32 -3.63 24.38
CA GLY A 192 0.46 -4.59 23.61
C GLY A 192 -0.20 -5.10 22.32
N VAL A 193 -1.51 -4.95 22.12
CA VAL A 193 -2.19 -5.38 20.88
C VAL A 193 -1.66 -4.65 19.67
N PHE A 194 -1.38 -3.36 19.81
CA PHE A 194 -0.80 -2.50 18.79
C PHE A 194 0.37 -1.71 19.35
N ASN A 195 1.50 -1.75 18.66
CA ASN A 195 2.73 -1.06 19.06
C ASN A 195 3.30 -0.31 17.86
N VAL A 196 3.86 0.89 18.10
CA VAL A 196 4.49 1.74 17.08
C VAL A 196 5.92 2.04 17.47
N VAL A 197 6.85 1.66 16.59
CA VAL A 197 8.29 1.89 16.76
C VAL A 197 8.79 2.74 15.60
N THR A 198 9.31 3.93 15.91
CA THR A 198 9.86 4.89 14.94
C THR A 198 11.37 4.77 14.91
N CYS A 199 11.99 4.76 13.74
CA CYS A 199 13.44 4.80 13.62
C CYS A 199 13.89 5.57 12.38
N SER A 200 15.08 6.18 12.48
CA SER A 200 15.73 6.86 11.36
C SER A 200 16.25 5.87 10.31
N ARG A 201 16.59 6.38 9.14
CA ARG A 201 17.28 5.59 8.09
C ARG A 201 18.58 4.97 8.58
N LYS A 202 19.25 5.56 9.57
CA LYS A 202 20.50 5.05 10.16
C LYS A 202 20.30 3.73 10.91
N HIS A 203 19.17 3.59 11.61
CA HIS A 203 18.85 2.42 12.42
C HIS A 203 17.91 1.43 11.73
N VAL A 204 17.38 1.76 10.53
CA VAL A 204 16.38 0.95 9.83
C VAL A 204 16.86 -0.49 9.54
N ALA A 205 18.16 -0.70 9.33
CA ALA A 205 18.68 -2.02 9.02
C ALA A 205 18.60 -2.97 10.24
N GLU A 206 18.98 -2.52 11.43
CA GLU A 206 18.94 -3.34 12.65
C GLU A 206 17.50 -3.53 13.17
N VAL A 207 16.68 -2.47 13.13
CA VAL A 207 15.27 -2.52 13.51
C VAL A 207 14.46 -3.40 12.54
N GLY A 208 14.66 -3.24 11.23
CA GLY A 208 14.04 -4.07 10.21
C GLY A 208 14.50 -5.52 10.25
N ASP A 209 15.77 -5.76 10.58
CA ASP A 209 16.29 -7.11 10.80
C ASP A 209 15.56 -7.81 11.95
N GLU A 210 15.33 -7.12 13.06
CA GLU A 210 14.59 -7.65 14.21
C GLU A 210 13.14 -7.95 13.85
N MET A 211 12.49 -7.08 13.07
CA MET A 211 11.11 -7.28 12.59
C MET A 211 10.96 -8.51 11.70
N VAL A 212 12.00 -8.93 11.00
CA VAL A 212 11.97 -10.11 10.12
C VAL A 212 12.48 -11.36 10.82
N SER A 213 13.59 -11.26 11.58
CA SER A 213 14.33 -12.41 12.12
C SER A 213 13.78 -12.91 13.44
N ASN A 214 13.20 -12.06 14.27
CA ASN A 214 12.74 -12.44 15.61
C ASN A 214 11.78 -13.63 15.57
N PRO A 215 12.02 -14.72 16.35
CA PRO A 215 11.21 -15.95 16.29
C PRO A 215 9.75 -15.77 16.75
N LEU A 216 9.44 -14.70 17.50
CA LEU A 216 8.09 -14.38 17.92
C LEU A 216 7.24 -13.79 16.77
N ILE A 217 7.87 -13.17 15.78
CA ILE A 217 7.19 -12.69 14.56
C ILE A 217 6.78 -13.87 13.69
N LYS A 218 5.51 -13.97 13.34
CA LYS A 218 4.94 -15.08 12.56
C LYS A 218 4.62 -14.71 11.11
N ALA A 219 4.41 -13.43 10.85
CA ALA A 219 4.19 -12.92 9.50
C ALA A 219 4.74 -11.51 9.35
N ILE A 220 5.05 -11.13 8.13
CA ILE A 220 5.51 -9.79 7.75
C ILE A 220 4.56 -9.20 6.70
N SER A 221 4.07 -8.02 6.99
CA SER A 221 3.34 -7.15 6.07
C SER A 221 4.27 -5.99 5.69
N PHE A 222 4.59 -5.87 4.41
CA PHE A 222 5.48 -4.82 3.90
C PHE A 222 4.84 -4.12 2.72
N ILE A 223 4.78 -2.80 2.78
CA ILE A 223 4.45 -1.94 1.65
C ILE A 223 5.63 -1.01 1.41
N GLY A 224 6.17 -1.00 0.19
CA GLY A 224 7.34 -0.18 -0.15
C GLY A 224 8.01 -0.55 -1.47
N SER A 225 9.30 -0.23 -1.60
CA SER A 225 10.03 -0.48 -2.84
C SER A 225 10.22 -1.98 -3.12
N THR A 226 10.18 -2.35 -4.38
CA THR A 226 10.40 -3.74 -4.85
C THR A 226 11.75 -4.31 -4.40
N THR A 227 12.80 -3.49 -4.40
CA THR A 227 14.14 -3.90 -3.99
C THR A 227 14.17 -4.34 -2.52
N ILE A 228 13.60 -3.54 -1.62
CA ILE A 228 13.55 -3.86 -0.18
C ILE A 228 12.57 -5.01 0.08
N GLY A 229 11.40 -5.01 -0.59
CA GLY A 229 10.43 -6.10 -0.46
C GLY A 229 11.02 -7.45 -0.84
N ARG A 230 11.83 -7.52 -1.91
CA ARG A 230 12.54 -8.75 -2.30
C ARG A 230 13.52 -9.23 -1.22
N GLN A 231 14.29 -8.32 -0.61
CA GLN A 231 15.22 -8.67 0.48
C GLN A 231 14.46 -9.22 1.69
N ILE A 232 13.37 -8.55 2.11
CA ILE A 232 12.53 -8.98 3.23
C ILE A 232 11.89 -10.33 2.92
N ALA A 233 11.30 -10.51 1.74
CA ALA A 233 10.65 -11.77 1.34
C ALA A 233 11.64 -12.93 1.29
N THR A 234 12.86 -12.72 0.77
CA THR A 234 13.93 -13.73 0.73
C THR A 234 14.28 -14.17 2.14
N LYS A 235 14.50 -13.22 3.05
CA LYS A 235 14.85 -13.52 4.43
C LYS A 235 13.71 -14.19 5.18
N ALA A 236 12.48 -13.68 5.05
CA ALA A 236 11.29 -14.27 5.66
C ALA A 236 11.05 -15.71 5.17
N GLY A 237 11.24 -15.96 3.86
CA GLY A 237 11.14 -17.29 3.26
C GLY A 237 12.13 -18.29 3.83
N SER A 238 13.38 -17.88 4.08
CA SER A 238 14.39 -18.73 4.73
C SER A 238 14.02 -19.12 6.17
N LEU A 239 13.09 -18.37 6.80
CA LEU A 239 12.57 -18.60 8.15
C LEU A 239 11.15 -19.18 8.15
N PHE A 240 10.62 -19.57 7.00
CA PHE A 240 9.26 -20.08 6.80
C PHE A 240 8.15 -19.14 7.32
N LYS A 241 8.39 -17.83 7.33
CA LYS A 241 7.40 -16.84 7.75
C LYS A 241 6.51 -16.44 6.57
N LYS A 242 5.21 -16.31 6.83
CA LYS A 242 4.27 -15.76 5.84
C LYS A 242 4.61 -14.30 5.55
N THR A 243 4.40 -13.90 4.29
CA THR A 243 4.60 -12.51 3.86
C THR A 243 3.41 -12.03 3.04
N SER A 244 3.02 -10.77 3.25
CA SER A 244 2.18 -10.00 2.35
C SER A 244 2.98 -8.77 1.91
N MET A 245 3.28 -8.70 0.61
CA MET A 245 4.15 -7.70 0.00
C MET A 245 3.34 -6.89 -1.01
N GLU A 246 3.27 -5.58 -0.80
CA GLU A 246 2.71 -4.64 -1.76
C GLU A 246 3.84 -3.70 -2.17
N LEU A 247 4.21 -3.72 -3.44
CA LEU A 247 5.46 -3.16 -3.93
C LEU A 247 5.20 -2.12 -5.04
N GLY A 248 6.23 -1.77 -5.79
CA GLY A 248 6.13 -0.81 -6.88
C GLY A 248 5.21 -1.23 -8.02
N GLY A 249 4.81 -0.28 -8.83
CA GLY A 249 3.98 -0.48 -10.01
C GLY A 249 4.50 0.28 -11.24
N LYS A 250 4.13 -0.21 -12.43
CA LYS A 250 4.34 0.46 -13.72
C LYS A 250 3.03 0.50 -14.50
N ASP A 251 2.02 1.03 -13.86
CA ASP A 251 0.63 0.88 -14.22
C ASP A 251 0.28 1.59 -15.52
N ALA A 252 -0.57 0.94 -16.31
CA ALA A 252 -0.96 1.38 -17.64
C ALA A 252 -2.44 1.75 -17.70
N LEU A 253 -2.73 2.86 -18.39
CA LEU A 253 -4.06 3.24 -18.84
C LEU A 253 -4.14 2.99 -20.34
N ILE A 254 -5.12 2.19 -20.78
CA ILE A 254 -5.45 2.00 -22.20
C ILE A 254 -6.62 2.90 -22.56
N VAL A 255 -6.49 3.68 -23.64
CA VAL A 255 -7.54 4.53 -24.19
C VAL A 255 -7.88 4.02 -25.58
N MET A 256 -9.07 3.41 -25.74
CA MET A 256 -9.53 2.81 -26.99
C MET A 256 -10.13 3.87 -27.92
N ASP A 257 -10.24 3.55 -29.20
CA ASP A 257 -10.66 4.45 -30.29
C ASP A 257 -12.06 5.09 -30.12
N ASP A 258 -12.93 4.45 -29.33
CA ASP A 258 -14.29 4.92 -29.05
C ASP A 258 -14.49 5.47 -27.62
N ALA A 259 -13.40 5.65 -26.87
CA ALA A 259 -13.44 6.19 -25.51
C ALA A 259 -13.88 7.67 -25.50
N ASP A 260 -14.57 8.07 -24.42
CA ASP A 260 -14.79 9.47 -24.14
C ASP A 260 -13.45 10.14 -23.79
N ILE A 261 -12.92 10.92 -24.74
CA ILE A 261 -11.58 11.54 -24.61
C ILE A 261 -11.53 12.49 -23.39
N SER A 262 -12.62 13.19 -23.07
CA SER A 262 -12.64 14.13 -21.94
C SER A 262 -12.52 13.40 -20.60
N LYS A 263 -13.23 12.27 -20.45
CA LYS A 263 -13.10 11.40 -19.28
C LYS A 263 -11.72 10.76 -19.23
N ALA A 264 -11.22 10.26 -20.35
CA ALA A 264 -9.90 9.62 -20.42
C ALA A 264 -8.76 10.61 -20.07
N VAL A 265 -8.80 11.85 -20.54
CA VAL A 265 -7.84 12.91 -20.18
C VAL A 265 -7.92 13.24 -18.68
N THR A 266 -9.12 13.27 -18.11
CA THR A 266 -9.29 13.53 -16.67
C THR A 266 -8.73 12.40 -15.83
N ALA A 267 -9.04 11.13 -16.16
CA ALA A 267 -8.51 9.95 -15.49
C ALA A 267 -6.98 9.85 -15.62
N ALA A 268 -6.43 10.15 -16.81
CA ALA A 268 -5.01 10.19 -17.06
C ALA A 268 -4.30 11.26 -16.20
N ALA A 269 -4.85 12.48 -16.14
CA ALA A 269 -4.26 13.57 -15.36
C ALA A 269 -4.27 13.28 -13.85
N PHE A 270 -5.39 12.76 -13.35
CA PHE A 270 -5.50 12.34 -11.96
C PHE A 270 -4.54 11.18 -11.67
N GLY A 271 -4.58 10.13 -12.48
CA GLY A 271 -3.74 8.94 -12.30
C GLY A 271 -2.24 9.24 -12.35
N ALA A 272 -1.79 10.14 -13.23
CA ALA A 272 -0.38 10.45 -13.41
C ALA A 272 0.17 11.45 -12.37
N PHE A 273 -0.65 12.41 -11.94
CA PHE A 273 -0.12 13.59 -11.23
C PHE A 273 -0.65 13.78 -9.80
N PHE A 274 -1.64 12.97 -9.37
CA PHE A 274 -2.10 12.99 -7.99
C PHE A 274 -0.92 12.74 -7.03
N HIS A 275 -0.78 13.58 -5.99
CA HIS A 275 0.37 13.58 -5.07
C HIS A 275 1.74 13.65 -5.79
N ALA A 276 1.85 14.48 -6.82
CA ALA A 276 3.04 14.58 -7.67
C ALA A 276 3.50 13.20 -8.22
N GLY A 277 2.57 12.29 -8.56
CA GLY A 277 2.87 10.95 -9.09
C GLY A 277 3.48 9.95 -8.11
N GLN A 278 3.57 10.30 -6.82
CA GLN A 278 4.16 9.46 -5.77
C GLN A 278 3.16 8.42 -5.23
N ILE A 279 2.48 7.73 -6.13
CA ILE A 279 1.47 6.70 -5.85
C ILE A 279 1.86 5.39 -6.54
N CYS A 280 1.85 4.28 -5.80
CA CYS A 280 2.20 2.96 -6.35
C CYS A 280 1.30 2.56 -7.53
N ILE A 281 -0.02 2.77 -7.40
CA ILE A 281 -1.04 2.55 -8.43
C ILE A 281 -1.25 3.76 -9.37
N GLY A 282 -0.31 4.72 -9.41
CA GLY A 282 -0.38 5.87 -10.31
C GLY A 282 -0.14 5.46 -11.77
N THR A 283 -0.81 6.13 -12.71
CA THR A 283 -0.61 5.92 -14.15
C THR A 283 0.78 6.37 -14.59
N LYS A 284 1.63 5.44 -15.05
CA LYS A 284 2.98 5.72 -15.54
C LYS A 284 3.09 5.59 -17.05
N ARG A 285 2.17 4.84 -17.68
CA ARG A 285 2.12 4.59 -19.11
C ARG A 285 0.69 4.77 -19.61
N ILE A 286 0.51 5.54 -20.69
CA ILE A 286 -0.78 5.75 -21.33
C ILE A 286 -0.69 5.22 -22.76
N TYR A 287 -1.42 4.16 -23.06
CA TYR A 287 -1.54 3.58 -24.38
C TYR A 287 -2.79 4.12 -25.05
N VAL A 288 -2.65 4.81 -26.18
CA VAL A 288 -3.75 5.48 -26.87
C VAL A 288 -3.88 4.95 -28.30
N ASP A 289 -5.10 4.57 -28.70
CA ASP A 289 -5.36 4.17 -30.09
C ASP A 289 -4.92 5.29 -31.03
N GLN A 290 -4.16 4.94 -32.09
CA GLN A 290 -3.58 5.95 -33.00
C GLN A 290 -4.60 6.83 -33.68
N LYS A 291 -5.88 6.38 -33.85
CA LYS A 291 -6.96 7.18 -34.45
C LYS A 291 -7.31 8.42 -33.64
N ILE A 292 -7.16 8.36 -32.33
CA ILE A 292 -7.48 9.44 -31.39
C ILE A 292 -6.24 10.01 -30.69
N ALA A 293 -5.06 9.46 -30.92
CA ALA A 293 -3.83 9.78 -30.20
C ALA A 293 -3.48 11.29 -30.26
N THR A 294 -3.62 11.91 -31.43
CA THR A 294 -3.32 13.35 -31.60
C THR A 294 -4.26 14.20 -30.76
N GLU A 295 -5.57 13.95 -30.83
CA GLU A 295 -6.57 14.71 -30.06
C GLU A 295 -6.39 14.50 -28.56
N PHE A 296 -6.26 13.24 -28.12
CA PHE A 296 -6.00 12.92 -26.72
C PHE A 296 -4.75 13.63 -26.20
N THR A 297 -3.62 13.51 -26.91
CA THR A 297 -2.34 14.11 -26.51
C THR A 297 -2.45 15.63 -26.37
N ASN A 298 -3.05 16.32 -27.35
CA ASN A 298 -3.23 17.75 -27.30
C ASN A 298 -4.06 18.21 -26.10
N ARG A 299 -5.18 17.52 -25.82
CA ARG A 299 -6.04 17.81 -24.66
C ARG A 299 -5.33 17.49 -23.35
N PHE A 300 -4.60 16.38 -23.28
CA PHE A 300 -3.87 15.98 -22.08
C PHE A 300 -2.74 16.96 -21.76
N VAL A 301 -1.97 17.40 -22.77
CA VAL A 301 -0.93 18.44 -22.60
C VAL A 301 -1.55 19.75 -22.11
N ALA A 302 -2.69 20.18 -22.71
CA ALA A 302 -3.36 21.40 -22.27
C ALA A 302 -3.85 21.29 -20.82
N LYS A 303 -4.46 20.15 -20.44
CA LYS A 303 -4.91 19.87 -19.07
C LYS A 303 -3.74 19.88 -18.09
N THR A 304 -2.62 19.24 -18.45
CA THR A 304 -1.41 19.14 -17.62
C THR A 304 -0.80 20.51 -17.35
N LYS A 305 -0.68 21.37 -18.37
CA LYS A 305 -0.18 22.74 -18.23
C LYS A 305 -1.06 23.65 -17.38
N ALA A 306 -2.35 23.31 -17.24
CA ALA A 306 -3.30 24.06 -16.43
C ALA A 306 -3.33 23.61 -14.95
N LEU A 307 -2.60 22.55 -14.57
CA LEU A 307 -2.53 22.11 -13.18
C LEU A 307 -1.74 23.10 -12.32
N GLY A 308 -2.33 23.55 -11.23
CA GLY A 308 -1.66 24.43 -10.27
C GLY A 308 -0.58 23.68 -9.49
N ILE A 309 0.59 24.31 -9.37
CA ILE A 309 1.74 23.79 -8.59
C ILE A 309 2.02 24.78 -7.47
N GLY A 310 2.37 24.31 -6.28
CA GLY A 310 2.81 25.17 -5.17
C GLY A 310 2.20 24.80 -3.84
N ASP A 311 1.84 25.79 -3.02
CA ASP A 311 1.35 25.56 -1.64
C ASP A 311 0.15 24.61 -1.63
N VAL A 312 0.36 23.43 -1.08
CA VAL A 312 -0.62 22.33 -1.02
C VAL A 312 -1.84 22.63 -0.13
N ARG A 313 -1.80 23.73 0.65
CA ARG A 313 -2.95 24.25 1.42
C ARG A 313 -3.95 24.97 0.54
N ASP A 314 -3.51 25.45 -0.65
CA ASP A 314 -4.37 26.05 -1.66
C ASP A 314 -5.04 24.95 -2.49
N PHE A 315 -6.39 24.91 -2.45
CA PHE A 315 -7.17 23.91 -3.18
C PHE A 315 -6.93 23.96 -4.71
N ALA A 316 -6.56 25.11 -5.25
CA ALA A 316 -6.26 25.29 -6.67
C ALA A 316 -4.87 24.75 -7.08
N LYS A 317 -4.04 24.32 -6.14
CA LYS A 317 -2.68 23.81 -6.39
C LYS A 317 -2.53 22.33 -5.99
N PRO A 318 -3.14 21.40 -6.76
CA PRO A 318 -3.13 19.96 -6.41
C PRO A 318 -1.76 19.30 -6.55
N ILE A 319 -0.77 19.96 -7.17
CA ILE A 319 0.57 19.40 -7.33
C ILE A 319 1.49 19.98 -6.25
N GLY A 320 1.80 19.13 -5.29
CA GLY A 320 2.71 19.40 -4.18
C GLY A 320 4.16 19.04 -4.47
N PRO A 321 5.01 19.07 -3.43
CA PRO A 321 6.43 18.73 -3.54
C PRO A 321 6.65 17.22 -3.65
N LEU A 322 7.82 16.84 -4.12
CA LEU A 322 8.42 15.53 -3.86
C LEU A 322 8.82 15.43 -2.39
N ILE A 323 8.85 14.22 -1.86
CA ILE A 323 9.03 14.00 -0.41
C ILE A 323 10.38 14.49 0.13
N ASN A 324 11.46 14.36 -0.65
CA ASN A 324 12.80 14.73 -0.23
C ASN A 324 13.75 14.93 -1.40
N PRO A 325 14.97 15.50 -1.19
CA PRO A 325 15.96 15.71 -2.25
C PRO A 325 16.39 14.41 -2.97
N ALA A 326 16.42 13.26 -2.30
CA ALA A 326 16.80 11.99 -2.94
C ALA A 326 15.75 11.55 -3.98
N ALA A 327 14.47 11.76 -3.69
CA ALA A 327 13.39 11.53 -4.65
C ALA A 327 13.50 12.43 -5.86
N LEU A 328 13.80 13.73 -5.66
CA LEU A 328 14.03 14.69 -6.73
C LEU A 328 15.18 14.25 -7.66
N GLU A 329 16.32 13.89 -7.08
CA GLU A 329 17.47 13.46 -7.88
C GLU A 329 17.18 12.20 -8.70
N LYS A 330 16.46 11.22 -8.15
CA LYS A 330 16.03 10.03 -8.89
C LYS A 330 15.15 10.39 -10.09
N ILE A 331 14.17 11.29 -9.90
CA ILE A 331 13.28 11.73 -10.98
C ILE A 331 14.04 12.49 -12.07
N LYS A 332 14.98 13.36 -11.70
CA LYS A 332 15.88 14.06 -12.65
C LYS A 332 16.73 13.07 -13.46
N GLN A 333 17.31 12.07 -12.79
CA GLN A 333 18.11 11.05 -13.46
C GLN A 333 17.28 10.28 -14.49
N GLN A 334 16.06 9.86 -14.14
CA GLN A 334 15.16 9.16 -15.06
C GLN A 334 14.74 10.04 -16.24
N LEU A 335 14.44 11.32 -16.01
CA LEU A 335 14.08 12.25 -17.07
C LEU A 335 15.27 12.50 -18.03
N ASN A 336 16.47 12.74 -17.49
CA ASN A 336 17.65 12.98 -18.29
C ASN A 336 18.02 11.73 -19.12
N ASP A 337 18.00 10.53 -18.54
CA ASP A 337 18.20 9.28 -19.27
C ASP A 337 17.23 9.14 -20.45
N ALA A 338 15.96 9.47 -20.25
CA ALA A 338 14.97 9.42 -21.34
C ALA A 338 15.26 10.44 -22.43
N ILE A 339 15.60 11.69 -22.09
CA ILE A 339 15.92 12.75 -23.05
C ILE A 339 17.20 12.41 -23.84
N ASP A 340 18.26 11.99 -23.15
CA ASP A 340 19.55 11.63 -23.77
C ASP A 340 19.42 10.47 -24.76
N LYS A 341 18.42 9.58 -24.54
CA LYS A 341 18.10 8.44 -25.42
C LYS A 341 17.02 8.77 -26.46
N GLY A 342 16.57 10.02 -26.56
CA GLY A 342 15.71 10.48 -27.66
C GLY A 342 14.23 10.62 -27.34
N ALA A 343 13.80 10.51 -26.08
CA ALA A 343 12.44 10.86 -25.68
C ALA A 343 12.18 12.35 -25.89
N SER A 344 10.93 12.69 -26.20
CA SER A 344 10.51 14.08 -26.38
C SER A 344 9.64 14.50 -25.19
N VAL A 345 9.90 15.68 -24.62
CA VAL A 345 9.12 16.30 -23.56
C VAL A 345 8.02 17.16 -24.16
N LEU A 346 6.76 16.80 -23.97
CA LEU A 346 5.60 17.54 -24.48
C LEU A 346 5.11 18.61 -23.50
N ALA A 347 5.34 18.40 -22.20
CA ALA A 347 5.04 19.35 -21.12
C ALA A 347 5.95 19.09 -19.93
N GLY A 348 6.20 20.10 -19.09
CA GLY A 348 6.93 20.00 -17.84
C GLY A 348 8.44 19.85 -18.02
N GLY A 349 9.06 19.11 -17.10
CA GLY A 349 10.49 18.81 -17.08
C GLY A 349 11.33 19.74 -16.22
N LYS A 350 10.76 20.77 -15.59
CA LYS A 350 11.46 21.70 -14.71
C LYS A 350 11.09 21.48 -13.24
N HIS A 351 11.86 22.07 -12.35
CA HIS A 351 11.56 22.05 -10.92
C HIS A 351 12.05 23.32 -10.22
N GLU A 352 11.39 23.65 -9.12
CA GLU A 352 11.83 24.67 -8.17
C GLU A 352 11.82 24.05 -6.76
N GLY A 353 12.99 23.94 -6.12
CA GLY A 353 13.11 23.14 -4.90
C GLY A 353 12.60 21.72 -5.15
N LEU A 354 11.73 21.23 -4.26
CA LEU A 354 11.11 19.89 -4.37
C LEU A 354 9.87 19.87 -5.29
N TYR A 355 9.41 21.00 -5.79
CA TYR A 355 8.24 21.07 -6.68
C TYR A 355 8.66 20.79 -8.12
N PHE A 356 8.28 19.59 -8.59
CA PHE A 356 8.59 19.14 -9.96
C PHE A 356 7.36 19.26 -10.85
N GLU A 357 7.54 19.85 -12.05
CA GLU A 357 6.43 20.04 -12.99
C GLU A 357 5.86 18.70 -13.50
N PRO A 358 4.52 18.56 -13.58
CA PRO A 358 3.88 17.46 -14.30
C PRO A 358 4.43 17.32 -15.70
N THR A 359 5.03 16.17 -16.00
CA THR A 359 5.85 15.93 -17.18
C THR A 359 5.26 14.83 -18.06
N ILE A 360 5.10 15.14 -19.35
CA ILE A 360 4.63 14.19 -20.35
C ILE A 360 5.75 13.88 -21.33
N LEU A 361 6.06 12.59 -21.47
CA LEU A 361 7.02 12.07 -22.44
C LEU A 361 6.32 11.38 -23.62
N THR A 362 6.98 11.40 -24.77
CA THR A 362 6.67 10.53 -25.91
C THR A 362 7.97 10.01 -26.50
N ASN A 363 7.89 9.04 -27.43
CA ASN A 363 9.04 8.34 -28.00
C ASN A 363 9.90 7.62 -26.95
N VAL A 364 9.30 7.17 -25.85
CA VAL A 364 10.00 6.39 -24.84
C VAL A 364 10.19 4.96 -25.35
N THR A 365 11.43 4.46 -25.30
CA THR A 365 11.82 3.12 -25.79
C THR A 365 12.27 2.20 -24.65
N LYS A 366 12.43 0.92 -24.95
CA LYS A 366 12.79 -0.13 -23.96
C LYS A 366 14.16 0.07 -23.32
N GLU A 367 15.04 0.83 -23.95
CA GLU A 367 16.39 1.16 -23.49
C GLU A 367 16.39 2.26 -22.41
N MET A 368 15.28 2.96 -22.22
CA MET A 368 15.14 4.05 -21.27
C MET A 368 14.70 3.53 -19.89
N ASP A 369 15.27 4.09 -18.83
CA ASP A 369 14.92 3.71 -17.45
C ASP A 369 13.43 3.88 -17.16
N THR A 370 12.85 4.97 -17.69
CA THR A 370 11.41 5.28 -17.57
C THR A 370 10.48 4.29 -18.27
N TYR A 371 10.96 3.35 -19.10
CA TYR A 371 10.10 2.35 -19.75
C TYR A 371 9.70 1.23 -18.79
N GLY A 372 10.67 0.55 -18.19
CA GLY A 372 10.47 -0.67 -17.42
C GLY A 372 10.47 -0.44 -15.90
N ASN A 373 11.19 0.55 -15.40
CA ASN A 373 11.30 0.83 -13.98
C ASN A 373 10.22 1.80 -13.49
N GLU A 374 9.87 1.65 -12.21
CA GLU A 374 8.92 2.54 -11.57
C GLU A 374 9.43 3.98 -11.53
N THR A 375 8.63 4.91 -12.05
CA THR A 375 8.81 6.34 -11.86
C THR A 375 7.88 6.79 -10.73
N PHE A 376 8.48 7.13 -9.58
CA PHE A 376 7.72 7.52 -8.38
C PHE A 376 7.71 9.04 -8.26
N GLY A 377 7.17 9.70 -9.29
CA GLY A 377 7.14 11.15 -9.46
C GLY A 377 6.24 11.54 -10.64
N PRO A 378 6.10 12.84 -10.94
CA PRO A 378 5.11 13.35 -11.87
C PRO A 378 5.55 13.24 -13.35
N ILE A 379 6.00 12.07 -13.76
CA ILE A 379 6.38 11.78 -15.15
C ILE A 379 5.54 10.63 -15.68
N VAL A 380 4.93 10.82 -16.85
CA VAL A 380 4.13 9.82 -17.56
C VAL A 380 4.51 9.79 -19.03
N ALA A 381 4.47 8.62 -19.67
CA ALA A 381 4.74 8.44 -21.09
C ALA A 381 3.48 8.05 -21.86
N ILE A 382 3.34 8.61 -23.08
CA ILE A 382 2.27 8.28 -24.04
C ILE A 382 2.82 7.37 -25.12
N TYR A 383 2.10 6.27 -25.39
CA TYR A 383 2.41 5.25 -26.40
C TYR A 383 1.21 5.11 -27.34
N PRO A 384 1.26 5.66 -28.57
CA PRO A 384 0.26 5.35 -29.59
C PRO A 384 0.37 3.87 -29.97
N TYR A 385 -0.78 3.18 -30.11
CA TYR A 385 -0.82 1.79 -30.58
C TYR A 385 -1.76 1.64 -31.79
N THR A 386 -1.49 0.63 -32.62
CA THR A 386 -2.28 0.32 -33.79
C THR A 386 -3.35 -0.74 -33.50
N THR A 387 -2.98 -1.76 -32.73
CA THR A 387 -3.89 -2.84 -32.33
C THR A 387 -3.84 -3.05 -30.82
N ILE A 388 -5.00 -3.44 -30.24
CA ILE A 388 -5.07 -3.72 -28.81
C ILE A 388 -4.15 -4.89 -28.38
N ALA A 389 -3.91 -5.84 -29.28
CA ALA A 389 -2.99 -6.95 -29.03
C ALA A 389 -1.54 -6.47 -28.86
N GLU A 390 -1.09 -5.52 -29.66
CA GLU A 390 0.21 -4.86 -29.54
C GLU A 390 0.33 -4.14 -28.18
N ALA A 391 -0.67 -3.31 -27.82
CA ALA A 391 -0.68 -2.62 -26.54
C ALA A 391 -0.63 -3.59 -25.34
N LEU A 392 -1.44 -4.65 -25.35
CA LEU A 392 -1.43 -5.67 -24.31
C LEU A 392 -0.10 -6.43 -24.22
N GLN A 393 0.52 -6.74 -25.34
CA GLN A 393 1.83 -7.39 -25.37
C GLN A 393 2.89 -6.52 -24.68
N GLU A 394 2.91 -5.21 -24.96
CA GLU A 394 3.87 -4.29 -24.33
C GLU A 394 3.56 -4.04 -22.86
N ILE A 395 2.28 -3.90 -22.51
CA ILE A 395 1.84 -3.70 -21.12
C ILE A 395 2.23 -4.88 -20.25
N ASN A 396 1.99 -6.10 -20.74
CA ASN A 396 2.25 -7.33 -20.01
C ASN A 396 3.73 -7.75 -20.01
N ALA A 397 4.57 -7.19 -20.90
CA ALA A 397 5.99 -7.51 -20.97
C ALA A 397 6.83 -6.93 -19.83
N VAL A 398 6.32 -5.95 -19.08
CA VAL A 398 7.06 -5.40 -17.93
C VAL A 398 6.94 -6.30 -16.70
N ASP A 399 7.93 -6.20 -15.82
CA ASP A 399 8.03 -7.03 -14.61
C ASP A 399 7.06 -6.62 -13.49
N TYR A 400 6.23 -5.59 -13.68
CA TYR A 400 5.24 -5.10 -12.74
C TYR A 400 3.82 -5.44 -13.17
N GLY A 401 2.92 -5.52 -12.21
CA GLY A 401 1.50 -5.75 -12.45
C GLY A 401 0.68 -5.41 -11.20
N LEU A 402 0.64 -4.12 -10.81
CA LEU A 402 -0.12 -3.69 -9.63
C LEU A 402 -1.55 -3.30 -10.00
N SER A 403 -1.72 -2.24 -10.77
CA SER A 403 -3.00 -1.75 -11.24
C SER A 403 -2.97 -1.53 -12.76
N GLY A 404 -4.15 -1.45 -13.36
CA GLY A 404 -4.35 -1.10 -14.75
C GLY A 404 -5.72 -0.48 -14.96
N ALA A 405 -5.93 0.18 -16.10
CA ALA A 405 -7.22 0.73 -16.44
C ALA A 405 -7.47 0.71 -17.96
N VAL A 406 -8.74 0.60 -18.34
CA VAL A 406 -9.18 0.58 -19.75
C VAL A 406 -10.36 1.53 -19.93
N MET A 407 -10.22 2.50 -20.81
CA MET A 407 -11.25 3.44 -21.22
C MET A 407 -11.78 3.05 -22.61
N ALA A 408 -13.09 2.84 -22.74
CA ALA A 408 -13.76 2.48 -24.00
C ALA A 408 -15.18 3.06 -24.04
N GLY A 409 -15.82 3.00 -25.21
CA GLY A 409 -17.20 3.45 -25.39
C GLY A 409 -18.25 2.57 -24.71
N SER A 410 -17.87 1.35 -24.28
CA SER A 410 -18.76 0.50 -23.47
C SER A 410 -17.97 -0.34 -22.47
N ASP A 411 -18.62 -0.66 -21.34
CA ASP A 411 -18.03 -1.51 -20.28
C ASP A 411 -17.71 -2.91 -20.79
N GLU A 412 -18.55 -3.48 -21.67
CA GLU A 412 -18.33 -4.80 -22.24
C GLU A 412 -17.02 -4.85 -23.07
N LYS A 413 -16.79 -3.82 -23.89
CA LYS A 413 -15.58 -3.71 -24.70
C LYS A 413 -14.34 -3.55 -23.83
N ALA A 414 -14.41 -2.65 -22.85
CA ALA A 414 -13.32 -2.41 -21.91
C ALA A 414 -13.02 -3.66 -21.06
N MET A 415 -14.02 -4.38 -20.57
CA MET A 415 -13.87 -5.59 -19.76
C MET A 415 -13.12 -6.70 -20.51
N LYS A 416 -13.39 -6.90 -21.81
CA LYS A 416 -12.69 -7.89 -22.64
C LYS A 416 -11.17 -7.62 -22.70
N VAL A 417 -10.77 -6.36 -22.66
CA VAL A 417 -9.37 -5.94 -22.64
C VAL A 417 -8.79 -6.03 -21.22
N ALA A 418 -9.54 -5.54 -20.23
CA ALA A 418 -9.13 -5.57 -18.83
C ALA A 418 -8.80 -6.98 -18.32
N MET A 419 -9.57 -7.99 -18.74
CA MET A 419 -9.33 -9.40 -18.39
C MET A 419 -8.03 -10.00 -18.98
N GLN A 420 -7.38 -9.30 -19.90
CA GLN A 420 -6.11 -9.73 -20.51
C GLN A 420 -4.90 -8.96 -19.94
N MET A 421 -5.13 -7.95 -19.08
CA MET A 421 -4.05 -7.24 -18.41
C MET A 421 -3.51 -8.09 -17.25
N GLU A 422 -2.19 -8.27 -17.20
CA GLU A 422 -1.51 -8.97 -16.12
C GLU A 422 -1.23 -8.03 -14.94
N SER A 423 -2.31 -7.63 -14.25
CA SER A 423 -2.27 -6.80 -13.06
C SER A 423 -3.16 -7.37 -11.94
N GLY A 424 -2.83 -7.06 -10.70
CA GLY A 424 -3.62 -7.50 -9.55
C GLY A 424 -4.97 -6.80 -9.45
N MET A 425 -5.06 -5.61 -10.03
CA MET A 425 -6.27 -4.79 -10.12
C MET A 425 -6.40 -4.22 -11.53
N CYS A 426 -7.63 -4.09 -12.02
CA CYS A 426 -7.91 -3.42 -13.29
C CYS A 426 -9.26 -2.71 -13.23
N HIS A 427 -9.31 -1.48 -13.73
CA HIS A 427 -10.48 -0.61 -13.65
C HIS A 427 -11.03 -0.31 -15.05
N VAL A 428 -12.35 -0.45 -15.21
CA VAL A 428 -13.05 -0.23 -16.46
C VAL A 428 -13.71 1.13 -16.45
N ASN A 429 -13.44 1.95 -17.48
CA ASN A 429 -13.93 3.32 -17.64
C ASN A 429 -13.61 4.24 -16.44
N ASP A 430 -12.47 3.97 -15.78
CA ASP A 430 -11.91 4.73 -14.66
C ASP A 430 -10.38 4.84 -14.78
N GLY A 431 -9.72 5.52 -13.83
CA GLY A 431 -8.27 5.61 -13.72
C GLY A 431 -7.65 4.44 -12.96
N THR A 432 -6.31 4.38 -12.92
CA THR A 432 -5.57 3.32 -12.21
C THR A 432 -5.59 3.49 -10.68
N ILE A 433 -5.90 4.69 -10.17
CA ILE A 433 -5.93 5.01 -8.73
C ILE A 433 -7.35 4.79 -8.21
N TYR A 434 -7.63 3.57 -7.75
CA TYR A 434 -8.87 3.24 -7.09
C TYR A 434 -8.64 2.10 -6.08
N GLY A 435 -9.49 2.00 -5.06
CA GLY A 435 -9.45 0.92 -4.09
C GLY A 435 -10.62 0.95 -3.13
N GLU A 436 -11.15 -0.23 -2.82
CA GLU A 436 -12.21 -0.43 -1.83
C GLU A 436 -11.68 -1.17 -0.60
N PRO A 437 -12.20 -0.89 0.60
CA PRO A 437 -11.65 -1.47 1.83
C PRO A 437 -11.74 -2.99 1.92
N LEU A 438 -12.76 -3.63 1.31
CA LEU A 438 -12.93 -5.09 1.34
C LEU A 438 -12.45 -5.80 0.07
N ALA A 439 -12.11 -5.05 -1.00
CA ALA A 439 -11.58 -5.62 -2.23
C ALA A 439 -10.15 -6.16 -2.04
N PRO A 440 -9.76 -7.22 -2.77
CA PRO A 440 -8.44 -7.84 -2.65
C PRO A 440 -7.35 -6.97 -3.29
N PHE A 441 -6.84 -6.00 -2.55
CA PHE A 441 -5.80 -5.07 -3.00
C PHE A 441 -4.42 -5.73 -2.98
N GLY A 442 -3.68 -5.63 -4.09
CA GLY A 442 -2.29 -6.09 -4.23
C GLY A 442 -1.92 -6.45 -5.65
N GLY A 443 -0.63 -6.65 -5.91
CA GLY A 443 -0.04 -6.83 -7.24
C GLY A 443 0.25 -8.28 -7.65
N MET A 444 0.68 -8.41 -8.89
CA MET A 444 1.29 -9.61 -9.48
C MET A 444 2.75 -9.32 -9.83
N LYS A 445 3.51 -10.33 -10.24
CA LYS A 445 4.91 -10.21 -10.65
C LYS A 445 5.75 -9.51 -9.57
N ASN A 446 6.59 -8.56 -9.94
CA ASN A 446 7.41 -7.77 -9.01
C ASN A 446 6.62 -6.72 -8.21
N SER A 447 5.32 -6.56 -8.46
CA SER A 447 4.46 -5.70 -7.65
C SER A 447 3.99 -6.34 -6.34
N GLY A 448 4.30 -7.61 -6.11
CA GLY A 448 4.15 -8.23 -4.81
C GLY A 448 3.45 -9.57 -4.78
N MET A 449 3.16 -10.01 -3.55
CA MET A 449 2.43 -11.24 -3.24
C MET A 449 1.54 -11.04 -2.01
N GLY A 450 0.50 -11.85 -1.88
CA GLY A 450 -0.54 -11.64 -0.87
C GLY A 450 -1.52 -10.55 -1.30
N ARG A 451 -2.52 -10.32 -0.48
CA ARG A 451 -3.56 -9.31 -0.69
C ARG A 451 -4.05 -8.78 0.65
N TYR A 452 -4.52 -7.52 0.63
CA TYR A 452 -5.22 -6.90 1.75
C TYR A 452 -6.70 -6.72 1.40
N GLY A 453 -7.55 -6.61 2.41
CA GLY A 453 -8.98 -6.37 2.29
C GLY A 453 -9.83 -7.64 2.39
N GLY A 454 -10.92 -7.58 3.16
CA GLY A 454 -11.94 -8.62 3.27
C GLY A 454 -11.38 -10.04 3.51
N LYS A 455 -11.86 -10.98 2.72
CA LYS A 455 -11.48 -12.39 2.75
C LYS A 455 -9.98 -12.60 2.45
N ALA A 456 -9.39 -11.74 1.64
CA ALA A 456 -7.96 -11.81 1.33
C ALA A 456 -7.07 -11.56 2.57
N SER A 457 -7.49 -10.66 3.48
CA SER A 457 -6.82 -10.49 4.77
C SER A 457 -6.95 -11.73 5.65
N VAL A 458 -8.11 -12.41 5.64
CA VAL A 458 -8.29 -13.68 6.36
C VAL A 458 -7.30 -14.72 5.85
N ASP A 459 -7.14 -14.87 4.54
CA ASP A 459 -6.23 -15.86 3.95
C ASP A 459 -4.76 -15.53 4.22
N SER A 460 -4.39 -14.25 4.14
CA SER A 460 -3.01 -13.79 4.35
C SER A 460 -2.57 -13.94 5.80
N PHE A 461 -3.45 -13.67 6.78
CA PHE A 461 -3.07 -13.51 8.19
C PHE A 461 -3.69 -14.54 9.14
N THR A 462 -4.22 -15.64 8.62
CA THR A 462 -4.61 -16.84 9.39
C THR A 462 -3.89 -18.07 8.87
N GLN A 463 -3.94 -19.14 9.67
CA GLN A 463 -3.52 -20.48 9.28
C GLN A 463 -4.67 -21.47 9.41
N GLN A 464 -4.69 -22.45 8.52
CA GLN A 464 -5.64 -23.53 8.56
C GLN A 464 -5.09 -24.70 9.36
N ARG A 465 -5.95 -25.32 10.17
CA ARG A 465 -5.68 -26.58 10.87
C ARG A 465 -6.77 -27.58 10.53
N TRP A 466 -6.39 -28.70 9.94
CA TRP A 466 -7.29 -29.81 9.74
C TRP A 466 -7.40 -30.63 11.02
N ILE A 467 -8.63 -30.86 11.51
CA ILE A 467 -8.93 -31.61 12.72
C ILE A 467 -9.92 -32.70 12.34
N THR A 468 -9.64 -33.94 12.79
CA THR A 468 -10.55 -35.08 12.63
C THR A 468 -10.93 -35.63 13.98
N VAL A 469 -12.22 -35.97 14.14
CA VAL A 469 -12.73 -36.68 15.32
C VAL A 469 -13.16 -38.07 14.88
N GLU A 470 -12.56 -39.10 15.45
CA GLU A 470 -12.95 -40.50 15.23
C GLU A 470 -14.29 -40.77 15.89
N GLN A 471 -15.22 -41.38 15.15
CA GLN A 471 -16.55 -41.76 15.63
C GLN A 471 -16.70 -43.27 15.91
N GLY A 472 -15.58 -43.95 16.17
CA GLY A 472 -15.57 -45.37 16.54
C GLY A 472 -15.66 -46.35 15.36
N THR A 473 -15.34 -45.89 14.15
CA THR A 473 -15.46 -46.70 12.93
C THR A 473 -14.10 -47.15 12.32
N ARG A 474 -12.97 -46.65 12.85
CA ARG A 474 -11.66 -47.01 12.28
C ARG A 474 -11.17 -48.34 12.86
N HIS A 475 -10.97 -49.29 11.97
CA HIS A 475 -10.27 -50.55 12.27
C HIS A 475 -8.80 -50.43 11.92
N TYR A 476 -7.92 -50.68 12.87
CA TYR A 476 -6.49 -50.80 12.65
C TYR A 476 -6.11 -52.19 12.19
N PRO A 477 -5.01 -52.41 11.45
CA PRO A 477 -4.52 -53.73 11.12
C PRO A 477 -4.30 -54.56 12.39
N PRO A 478 -4.62 -55.90 12.38
CA PRO A 478 -4.63 -56.73 13.61
C PRO A 478 -3.35 -56.67 14.44
N MET A 479 -2.19 -56.47 13.79
CA MET A 479 -0.89 -56.37 14.47
C MET A 479 -0.73 -55.11 15.34
N PHE A 480 -1.66 -54.15 15.25
CA PHE A 480 -1.67 -52.92 16.06
C PHE A 480 -2.84 -52.86 17.05
N ASN A 481 -3.65 -53.92 17.09
CA ASN A 481 -4.70 -54.05 18.11
C ASN A 481 -4.14 -54.77 19.34
N GLU A 482 -4.62 -54.42 20.54
CA GLU A 482 -4.25 -55.14 21.75
C GLU A 482 -4.73 -56.59 21.74
#